data_fc0c4fa3fc5283354cbd7b9717a7bcb9
#
_entry.id   fc0c4fa3fc5283354cbd7b9717a7bcb9
#
_cell.length_a   1.000
_cell.length_b   1.000
_cell.length_c   1.000
_cell.angle_alpha   90.00
_cell.angle_beta   90.00
_cell.angle_gamma   90.00
#
_symmetry.space_group_name_H-M   'P 1'
#
loop_
_entity.id
_entity.type
_entity.pdbx_description
1 polymer ?
#
loop_
_entity_poly.entity_id
_entity_poly.type
_entity_poly.pdbx_seq_one_letter_code
_entity_poly.pdbx_strand_id
1 'polypeptide(L)'
;MASEQAEAVDLVASDTVKQLSGAVLFAALTAVLAQFSIQLPGGVPFSFQPFGVFFAGLLLGPLWGGFSVLLYVLVGLAGAPVFSTGGAGVGYVLGPTGGFLIGFVIAAAVLGFVAHRSLTPESVVELSAVSVTAALLAGLAVIYLVGVPWLAAVQGITLVAAASAMSLFVVGDLIKIGLTVGVVAGGNELLADWR
;
A
#
# COMPACT_ATOMS: atom_id res chain seq x y z
N MET A 1 48.10 15.65 -6.71
CA MET A 1 47.85 14.20 -6.56
C MET A 1 46.90 13.85 -5.40
N ALA A 2 46.00 14.77 -4.99
CA ALA A 2 45.01 14.51 -3.92
C ALA A 2 43.56 14.70 -4.37
N SER A 3 43.31 14.99 -5.64
CA SER A 3 41.96 15.20 -6.18
C SER A 3 41.39 14.01 -6.98
N GLU A 4 42.15 12.95 -7.18
CA GLU A 4 41.72 11.76 -7.94
C GLU A 4 41.08 10.64 -7.10
N GLN A 5 41.10 10.78 -5.78
CA GLN A 5 40.52 9.74 -4.89
C GLN A 5 39.08 10.02 -4.44
N ALA A 6 38.48 11.12 -4.85
CA ALA A 6 37.09 11.45 -4.49
C ALA A 6 36.05 10.98 -5.54
N GLU A 7 36.50 10.40 -6.66
CA GLU A 7 35.63 9.79 -7.69
C GLU A 7 35.37 8.29 -7.40
N ALA A 8 35.53 7.92 -6.14
CA ALA A 8 35.29 6.57 -5.67
C ALA A 8 33.79 6.29 -5.64
N VAL A 9 33.31 5.74 -6.73
CA VAL A 9 32.31 4.69 -6.72
C VAL A 9 30.94 5.10 -6.15
N ASP A 10 30.28 6.01 -6.84
CA ASP A 10 28.83 6.12 -6.75
C ASP A 10 28.20 4.96 -7.57
N LEU A 11 28.40 3.72 -7.08
CA LEU A 11 27.91 2.49 -7.72
C LEU A 11 26.38 2.41 -7.75
N VAL A 12 25.70 3.18 -6.91
CA VAL A 12 24.23 3.29 -6.90
C VAL A 12 23.89 4.77 -6.71
N ALA A 13 23.14 5.35 -7.63
CA ALA A 13 22.65 6.71 -7.49
C ALA A 13 22.00 6.92 -6.12
N SER A 14 22.37 7.99 -5.40
CA SER A 14 21.88 8.29 -4.03
C SER A 14 20.35 8.26 -3.95
N ASP A 15 19.65 8.60 -5.02
CA ASP A 15 18.20 8.58 -5.09
C ASP A 15 17.64 7.16 -5.13
N THR A 16 18.30 6.21 -5.79
CA THR A 16 17.91 4.80 -5.77
C THR A 16 18.04 4.21 -4.37
N VAL A 17 19.09 4.57 -3.62
CA VAL A 17 19.26 4.12 -2.22
C VAL A 17 18.15 4.65 -1.34
N LYS A 18 17.78 5.92 -1.47
CA LYS A 18 16.67 6.54 -0.73
C LYS A 18 15.34 5.84 -1.04
N GLN A 19 15.05 5.62 -2.31
CA GLN A 19 13.82 4.96 -2.75
C GLN A 19 13.75 3.51 -2.27
N LEU A 20 14.86 2.76 -2.36
CA LEU A 20 14.92 1.39 -1.85
C LEU A 20 14.73 1.34 -0.33
N SER A 21 15.40 2.25 0.41
CA SER A 21 15.23 2.35 1.86
C SER A 21 13.79 2.68 2.25
N GLY A 22 13.16 3.60 1.52
CA GLY A 22 11.74 3.93 1.67
C GLY A 22 10.85 2.71 1.39
N ALA A 23 11.12 1.98 0.32
CA ALA A 23 10.34 0.78 -0.03
C ALA A 23 10.43 -0.29 1.06
N VAL A 24 11.61 -0.55 1.60
CA VAL A 24 11.79 -1.49 2.73
C VAL A 24 11.07 -0.98 3.98
N LEU A 25 11.16 0.31 4.29
CA LEU A 25 10.49 0.91 5.44
C LEU A 25 8.96 0.76 5.34
N PHE A 26 8.37 1.07 4.19
CA PHE A 26 6.91 0.94 4.01
C PHE A 26 6.45 -0.51 3.92
N ALA A 27 7.27 -1.44 3.41
CA ALA A 27 7.01 -2.86 3.50
C ALA A 27 6.94 -3.32 4.97
N ALA A 28 7.92 -2.91 5.80
CA ALA A 28 7.94 -3.20 7.23
C ALA A 28 6.76 -2.53 7.97
N LEU A 29 6.44 -1.27 7.64
CA LEU A 29 5.28 -0.57 8.21
C LEU A 29 3.97 -1.30 7.86
N THR A 30 3.81 -1.75 6.63
CA THR A 30 2.63 -2.54 6.21
C THR A 30 2.53 -3.85 7.00
N ALA A 31 3.66 -4.52 7.24
CA ALA A 31 3.71 -5.73 8.06
C ALA A 31 3.28 -5.46 9.52
N VAL A 32 3.72 -4.34 10.10
CA VAL A 32 3.29 -3.93 11.45
C VAL A 32 1.80 -3.60 11.47
N LEU A 33 1.31 -2.82 10.50
CA LEU A 33 -0.10 -2.45 10.39
C LEU A 33 -1.01 -3.66 10.15
N ALA A 34 -0.50 -4.72 9.51
CA ALA A 34 -1.21 -5.98 9.33
C ALA A 34 -1.54 -6.68 10.66
N GLN A 35 -0.72 -6.49 11.69
CA GLN A 35 -0.95 -7.12 13.00
C GLN A 35 -2.13 -6.48 13.75
N PHE A 36 -2.46 -5.23 13.42
CA PHE A 36 -3.69 -4.58 13.90
C PHE A 36 -4.86 -4.99 13.02
N SER A 37 -5.38 -6.18 13.28
CA SER A 37 -6.45 -6.78 12.50
C SER A 37 -7.49 -7.49 13.37
N ILE A 38 -8.73 -7.46 12.90
CA ILE A 38 -9.88 -8.14 13.55
C ILE A 38 -10.42 -9.15 12.56
N GLN A 39 -10.50 -10.41 13.00
CA GLN A 39 -11.09 -11.46 12.17
C GLN A 39 -12.61 -11.27 12.14
N LEU A 40 -13.14 -11.01 10.95
CA LEU A 40 -14.58 -10.92 10.71
C LEU A 40 -15.09 -12.19 10.01
N PRO A 41 -16.39 -12.47 10.09
CA PRO A 41 -17.00 -13.53 9.30
C PRO A 41 -16.73 -13.34 7.80
N GLY A 42 -16.48 -14.43 7.07
CA GLY A 42 -16.17 -14.36 5.63
C GLY A 42 -14.71 -14.61 5.27
N GLY A 43 -13.84 -14.89 6.26
CA GLY A 43 -12.46 -15.35 6.03
C GLY A 43 -11.46 -14.26 5.64
N VAL A 44 -11.89 -13.00 5.53
CA VAL A 44 -11.02 -11.84 5.29
C VAL A 44 -10.94 -11.00 6.57
N PRO A 45 -9.74 -10.75 7.14
CA PRO A 45 -9.61 -9.90 8.32
C PRO A 45 -9.73 -8.42 7.94
N PHE A 46 -10.43 -7.65 8.77
CA PHE A 46 -10.37 -6.18 8.72
C PHE A 46 -9.07 -5.73 9.37
N SER A 47 -8.20 -5.04 8.64
CA SER A 47 -6.87 -4.70 9.09
C SER A 47 -6.48 -3.26 8.76
N PHE A 48 -5.35 -2.81 9.33
CA PHE A 48 -4.78 -1.49 9.02
C PHE A 48 -3.79 -1.53 7.84
N GLN A 49 -3.63 -2.68 7.16
CA GLN A 49 -2.77 -2.79 5.96
C GLN A 49 -3.04 -1.73 4.87
N PRO A 50 -4.30 -1.35 4.58
CA PRO A 50 -4.55 -0.32 3.57
C PRO A 50 -3.84 1.00 3.83
N PHE A 51 -3.58 1.41 5.08
CA PHE A 51 -2.77 2.58 5.36
C PHE A 51 -1.34 2.45 4.83
N GLY A 52 -0.70 1.28 5.02
CA GLY A 52 0.63 1.02 4.49
C GLY A 52 0.66 1.13 2.96
N VAL A 53 -0.34 0.56 2.28
CA VAL A 53 -0.52 0.63 0.83
C VAL A 53 -0.72 2.08 0.36
N PHE A 54 -1.57 2.84 1.06
CA PHE A 54 -1.89 4.23 0.75
C PHE A 54 -0.65 5.11 0.88
N PHE A 55 0.03 5.05 2.01
CA PHE A 55 1.23 5.85 2.22
C PHE A 55 2.40 5.42 1.32
N ALA A 56 2.58 4.11 1.05
CA ALA A 56 3.60 3.66 0.12
C ALA A 56 3.39 4.27 -1.28
N GLY A 57 2.18 4.21 -1.83
CA GLY A 57 1.89 4.77 -3.14
C GLY A 57 1.97 6.30 -3.18
N LEU A 58 1.46 7.00 -2.15
CA LEU A 58 1.50 8.47 -2.07
C LEU A 58 2.92 9.01 -1.90
N LEU A 59 3.75 8.38 -1.07
CA LEU A 59 5.06 8.92 -0.69
C LEU A 59 6.19 8.45 -1.60
N LEU A 60 6.10 7.22 -2.13
CA LEU A 60 7.12 6.64 -2.99
C LEU A 60 6.78 6.69 -4.48
N GLY A 61 5.54 7.07 -4.81
CA GLY A 61 5.04 7.05 -6.18
C GLY A 61 4.73 5.65 -6.71
N PRO A 62 4.38 5.54 -8.01
CA PRO A 62 3.81 4.30 -8.54
C PRO A 62 4.78 3.11 -8.53
N LEU A 63 6.03 3.32 -8.93
CA LEU A 63 6.99 2.22 -9.07
C LEU A 63 7.46 1.71 -7.71
N TRP A 64 7.94 2.60 -6.86
CA TRP A 64 8.50 2.23 -5.57
C TRP A 64 7.43 1.92 -4.53
N GLY A 65 6.26 2.55 -4.63
CA GLY A 65 5.10 2.17 -3.81
C GLY A 65 4.60 0.77 -4.13
N GLY A 66 4.43 0.45 -5.43
CA GLY A 66 4.10 -0.90 -5.86
C GLY A 66 5.16 -1.93 -5.47
N PHE A 67 6.46 -1.59 -5.64
CA PHE A 67 7.57 -2.44 -5.24
C PHE A 67 7.61 -2.69 -3.73
N SER A 68 7.35 -1.66 -2.93
CA SER A 68 7.28 -1.78 -1.46
C SER A 68 6.23 -2.81 -1.02
N VAL A 69 5.02 -2.72 -1.57
CA VAL A 69 3.95 -3.65 -1.23
C VAL A 69 4.23 -5.05 -1.80
N LEU A 70 4.84 -5.15 -2.98
CA LEU A 70 5.32 -6.42 -3.52
C LEU A 70 6.35 -7.06 -2.59
N LEU A 71 7.32 -6.30 -2.10
CA LEU A 71 8.31 -6.79 -1.14
C LEU A 71 7.65 -7.33 0.13
N TYR A 72 6.67 -6.61 0.69
CA TYR A 72 5.87 -7.08 1.81
C TYR A 72 5.21 -8.44 1.52
N VAL A 73 4.58 -8.59 0.35
CA VAL A 73 3.92 -9.84 -0.06
C VAL A 73 4.95 -10.96 -0.24
N LEU A 74 6.10 -10.69 -0.85
CA LEU A 74 7.17 -11.69 -1.06
C LEU A 74 7.75 -12.17 0.27
N VAL A 75 7.96 -11.29 1.24
CA VAL A 75 8.43 -11.66 2.59
C VAL A 75 7.42 -12.56 3.28
N GLY A 76 6.12 -12.26 3.17
CA GLY A 76 5.06 -13.11 3.70
C GLY A 76 4.95 -14.46 2.98
N LEU A 77 5.11 -14.49 1.66
CA LEU A 77 5.18 -15.72 0.86
C LEU A 77 6.36 -16.62 1.27
N ALA A 78 7.50 -16.01 1.60
CA ALA A 78 8.68 -16.72 2.10
C ALA A 78 8.50 -17.34 3.49
N GLY A 79 7.35 -17.09 4.14
CA GLY A 79 6.99 -17.71 5.43
C GLY A 79 7.14 -16.81 6.64
N ALA A 80 7.51 -15.53 6.48
CA ALA A 80 7.49 -14.59 7.59
C ALA A 80 6.02 -14.28 8.00
N PRO A 81 5.68 -14.25 9.31
CA PRO A 81 4.31 -14.05 9.81
C PRO A 81 3.91 -12.57 9.75
N VAL A 82 3.95 -11.98 8.55
CA VAL A 82 3.72 -10.54 8.31
C VAL A 82 2.32 -10.22 7.81
N PHE A 83 1.52 -11.20 7.42
CA PHE A 83 0.15 -10.98 7.01
C PHE A 83 -0.78 -10.82 8.22
N SER A 84 -2.01 -10.36 7.98
CA SER A 84 -3.00 -10.18 9.05
C SER A 84 -3.16 -11.44 9.90
N THR A 85 -3.36 -11.26 11.20
CA THR A 85 -3.47 -12.35 12.17
C THR A 85 -2.25 -13.26 12.28
N GLY A 86 -1.06 -12.76 11.91
CA GLY A 86 0.17 -13.54 11.88
C GLY A 86 0.25 -14.56 10.74
N GLY A 87 -0.55 -14.38 9.70
CA GLY A 87 -0.56 -15.27 8.53
C GLY A 87 0.75 -15.23 7.74
N ALA A 88 1.08 -16.34 7.08
CA ALA A 88 2.31 -16.50 6.30
C ALA A 88 2.19 -17.59 5.23
N GLY A 89 3.09 -17.54 4.26
CA GLY A 89 3.31 -18.58 3.27
C GLY A 89 2.31 -18.61 2.13
N VAL A 90 2.55 -19.51 1.18
CA VAL A 90 1.76 -19.64 -0.05
C VAL A 90 0.31 -20.01 0.25
N GLY A 91 0.05 -20.83 1.27
CA GLY A 91 -1.30 -21.23 1.65
C GLY A 91 -2.18 -20.06 2.07
N TYR A 92 -1.61 -19.03 2.72
CA TYR A 92 -2.34 -17.80 3.07
C TYR A 92 -2.72 -17.00 1.82
N VAL A 93 -1.79 -16.88 0.86
CA VAL A 93 -2.02 -16.14 -0.40
C VAL A 93 -2.99 -16.89 -1.33
N LEU A 94 -3.01 -18.21 -1.29
CA LEU A 94 -4.01 -19.00 -2.03
C LEU A 94 -5.37 -19.05 -1.34
N GLY A 95 -5.48 -18.55 -0.11
CA GLY A 95 -6.72 -18.45 0.65
C GLY A 95 -7.59 -17.25 0.27
N PRO A 96 -8.67 -16.98 1.04
CA PRO A 96 -9.64 -15.93 0.76
C PRO A 96 -9.06 -14.51 0.65
N THR A 97 -7.94 -14.23 1.33
CA THR A 97 -7.28 -12.91 1.36
C THR A 97 -6.33 -12.66 0.21
N GLY A 98 -5.96 -13.68 -0.57
CA GLY A 98 -4.90 -13.58 -1.58
C GLY A 98 -5.15 -12.54 -2.66
N GLY A 99 -6.39 -12.45 -3.14
CA GLY A 99 -6.76 -11.45 -4.14
C GLY A 99 -6.60 -10.02 -3.63
N PHE A 100 -6.83 -9.78 -2.33
CA PHE A 100 -6.61 -8.48 -1.70
C PHE A 100 -5.12 -8.15 -1.60
N LEU A 101 -4.26 -9.13 -1.30
CA LEU A 101 -2.80 -8.94 -1.29
C LEU A 101 -2.27 -8.59 -2.68
N ILE A 102 -2.75 -9.28 -3.73
CA ILE A 102 -2.44 -8.93 -5.13
C ILE A 102 -2.98 -7.53 -5.45
N GLY A 103 -4.21 -7.26 -5.06
CA GLY A 103 -4.86 -5.96 -5.20
C GLY A 103 -4.07 -4.82 -4.54
N PHE A 104 -3.45 -5.05 -3.38
CA PHE A 104 -2.62 -4.07 -2.68
C PHE A 104 -1.40 -3.63 -3.51
N VAL A 105 -0.72 -4.59 -4.14
CA VAL A 105 0.45 -4.30 -5.00
C VAL A 105 0.04 -3.40 -6.17
N ILE A 106 -1.04 -3.78 -6.86
CA ILE A 106 -1.54 -3.02 -8.02
C ILE A 106 -2.09 -1.67 -7.55
N ALA A 107 -2.81 -1.63 -6.43
CA ALA A 107 -3.38 -0.42 -5.88
C ALA A 107 -2.31 0.62 -5.50
N ALA A 108 -1.22 0.21 -4.87
CA ALA A 108 -0.12 1.12 -4.53
C ALA A 108 0.47 1.80 -5.78
N ALA A 109 0.64 1.02 -6.86
CA ALA A 109 1.12 1.57 -8.13
C ALA A 109 0.08 2.52 -8.79
N VAL A 110 -1.19 2.11 -8.83
CA VAL A 110 -2.27 2.90 -9.45
C VAL A 110 -2.51 4.20 -8.68
N LEU A 111 -2.65 4.14 -7.35
CA LEU A 111 -2.87 5.35 -6.56
C LEU A 111 -1.67 6.30 -6.63
N GLY A 112 -0.44 5.78 -6.64
CA GLY A 112 0.75 6.60 -6.84
C GLY A 112 0.74 7.29 -8.21
N PHE A 113 0.36 6.58 -9.27
CA PHE A 113 0.25 7.17 -10.60
C PHE A 113 -0.87 8.23 -10.69
N VAL A 114 -2.03 7.98 -10.08
CA VAL A 114 -3.15 8.94 -10.07
C VAL A 114 -2.79 10.18 -9.25
N ALA A 115 -2.09 10.03 -8.13
CA ALA A 115 -1.67 11.14 -7.28
C ALA A 115 -0.68 12.05 -7.97
N HIS A 116 0.40 11.47 -8.53
CA HIS A 116 1.52 12.22 -9.10
C HIS A 116 1.39 12.49 -10.59
N ARG A 117 0.50 11.77 -11.30
CA ARG A 117 0.33 11.81 -12.77
C ARG A 117 1.66 11.60 -13.53
N SER A 118 2.62 10.98 -12.88
CA SER A 118 3.98 10.69 -13.36
C SER A 118 4.49 9.40 -12.75
N LEU A 119 5.51 8.78 -13.36
CA LEU A 119 6.22 7.64 -12.78
C LEU A 119 7.23 8.09 -11.71
N THR A 120 7.68 9.34 -11.74
CA THR A 120 8.51 9.96 -10.72
C THR A 120 7.62 10.68 -9.71
N PRO A 121 7.76 10.40 -8.41
CA PRO A 121 6.93 11.06 -7.40
C PRO A 121 7.31 12.54 -7.28
N GLU A 122 6.29 13.38 -7.20
CA GLU A 122 6.40 14.77 -6.76
C GLU A 122 6.34 14.83 -5.23
N SER A 123 6.68 15.97 -4.65
CA SER A 123 6.52 16.17 -3.21
C SER A 123 5.06 16.04 -2.80
N VAL A 124 4.76 15.18 -1.81
CA VAL A 124 3.38 14.97 -1.32
C VAL A 124 2.77 16.29 -0.81
N VAL A 125 3.61 17.21 -0.34
CA VAL A 125 3.21 18.57 0.12
C VAL A 125 2.58 19.41 -1.01
N GLU A 126 2.90 19.09 -2.27
CA GLU A 126 2.38 19.80 -3.44
C GLU A 126 1.08 19.19 -3.98
N LEU A 127 0.70 18.00 -3.48
CA LEU A 127 -0.53 17.33 -3.90
C LEU A 127 -1.76 17.99 -3.29
N SER A 128 -2.75 18.31 -4.12
CA SER A 128 -4.03 18.80 -3.64
C SER A 128 -4.81 17.69 -2.92
N ALA A 129 -5.61 18.06 -1.90
CA ALA A 129 -6.48 17.12 -1.21
C ALA A 129 -7.43 16.36 -2.17
N VAL A 130 -7.86 17.01 -3.25
CA VAL A 130 -8.70 16.40 -4.30
C VAL A 130 -7.91 15.31 -5.03
N SER A 131 -6.65 15.58 -5.40
CA SER A 131 -5.78 14.60 -6.08
C SER A 131 -5.52 13.39 -5.18
N VAL A 132 -5.20 13.64 -3.91
CA VAL A 132 -4.97 12.58 -2.90
C VAL A 132 -6.24 11.74 -2.73
N THR A 133 -7.40 12.37 -2.56
CA THR A 133 -8.67 11.64 -2.41
C THR A 133 -8.99 10.79 -3.64
N ALA A 134 -8.83 11.35 -4.85
CA ALA A 134 -9.07 10.62 -6.09
C ALA A 134 -8.13 9.43 -6.24
N ALA A 135 -6.84 9.59 -5.90
CA ALA A 135 -5.84 8.54 -5.91
C ALA A 135 -6.20 7.40 -4.94
N LEU A 136 -6.57 7.73 -3.71
CA LEU A 136 -6.95 6.75 -2.69
C LEU A 136 -8.21 5.98 -3.07
N LEU A 137 -9.21 6.66 -3.64
CA LEU A 137 -10.43 6.01 -4.14
C LEU A 137 -10.12 5.08 -5.31
N ALA A 138 -9.24 5.49 -6.24
CA ALA A 138 -8.80 4.64 -7.35
C ALA A 138 -8.07 3.39 -6.83
N GLY A 139 -7.15 3.55 -5.86
CA GLY A 139 -6.47 2.43 -5.20
C GLY A 139 -7.45 1.49 -4.49
N LEU A 140 -8.41 2.05 -3.73
CA LEU A 140 -9.44 1.27 -3.06
C LEU A 140 -10.28 0.47 -4.07
N ALA A 141 -10.69 1.08 -5.17
CA ALA A 141 -11.42 0.39 -6.24
C ALA A 141 -10.62 -0.80 -6.78
N VAL A 142 -9.32 -0.64 -7.03
CA VAL A 142 -8.45 -1.74 -7.49
C VAL A 142 -8.40 -2.87 -6.47
N ILE A 143 -8.26 -2.56 -5.17
CA ILE A 143 -8.24 -3.58 -4.11
C ILE A 143 -9.49 -4.46 -4.17
N TYR A 144 -10.67 -3.84 -4.30
CA TYR A 144 -11.93 -4.59 -4.35
C TYR A 144 -12.20 -5.25 -5.69
N LEU A 145 -11.79 -4.64 -6.82
CA LEU A 145 -11.93 -5.23 -8.16
C LEU A 145 -11.11 -6.52 -8.31
N VAL A 146 -10.00 -6.65 -7.59
CA VAL A 146 -9.18 -7.87 -7.59
C VAL A 146 -9.59 -8.81 -6.46
N GLY A 147 -9.80 -8.27 -5.25
CA GLY A 147 -10.05 -9.06 -4.04
C GLY A 147 -11.40 -9.76 -4.03
N VAL A 148 -12.47 -9.08 -4.46
CA VAL A 148 -13.84 -9.64 -4.39
C VAL A 148 -14.05 -10.81 -5.36
N PRO A 149 -13.64 -10.73 -6.63
CA PRO A 149 -13.70 -11.89 -7.53
C PRO A 149 -12.85 -13.08 -7.06
N TRP A 150 -11.66 -12.80 -6.51
CA TRP A 150 -10.82 -13.83 -5.92
C TRP A 150 -11.51 -14.52 -4.75
N LEU A 151 -12.07 -13.73 -3.82
CA LEU A 151 -12.82 -14.25 -2.67
C LEU A 151 -13.97 -15.13 -3.12
N ALA A 152 -14.75 -14.68 -4.11
CA ALA A 152 -15.87 -15.44 -4.67
C ALA A 152 -15.41 -16.79 -5.23
N ALA A 153 -14.31 -16.80 -6.00
CA ALA A 153 -13.75 -17.99 -6.61
C ALA A 153 -13.22 -18.99 -5.57
N VAL A 154 -12.46 -18.51 -4.59
CA VAL A 154 -11.84 -19.36 -3.56
C VAL A 154 -12.88 -19.97 -2.61
N GLN A 155 -13.93 -19.22 -2.28
CA GLN A 155 -14.99 -19.71 -1.38
C GLN A 155 -16.13 -20.42 -2.10
N GLY A 156 -16.15 -20.44 -3.44
CA GLY A 156 -17.24 -21.05 -4.20
C GLY A 156 -18.59 -20.35 -4.03
N ILE A 157 -18.58 -19.04 -3.77
CA ILE A 157 -19.79 -18.21 -3.57
C ILE A 157 -20.02 -17.30 -4.78
N THR A 158 -21.22 -16.74 -4.89
CA THR A 158 -21.50 -15.77 -5.98
C THR A 158 -20.76 -14.47 -5.77
N LEU A 159 -20.47 -13.76 -6.85
CA LEU A 159 -19.84 -12.42 -6.80
C LEU A 159 -20.65 -11.44 -5.94
N VAL A 160 -22.00 -11.53 -6.02
CA VAL A 160 -22.90 -10.69 -5.21
C VAL A 160 -22.75 -11.01 -3.73
N ALA A 161 -22.65 -12.28 -3.36
CA ALA A 161 -22.44 -12.68 -1.96
C ALA A 161 -21.10 -12.21 -1.44
N ALA A 162 -20.02 -12.34 -2.22
CA ALA A 162 -18.69 -11.84 -1.87
C ALA A 162 -18.68 -10.31 -1.73
N ALA A 163 -19.29 -9.58 -2.66
CA ALA A 163 -19.40 -8.12 -2.57
C ALA A 163 -20.21 -7.67 -1.34
N SER A 164 -21.30 -8.35 -1.05
CA SER A 164 -22.12 -8.08 0.15
C SER A 164 -21.33 -8.32 1.44
N ALA A 165 -20.55 -9.40 1.52
CA ALA A 165 -19.68 -9.67 2.67
C ALA A 165 -18.63 -8.58 2.89
N MET A 166 -18.17 -7.93 1.82
CA MET A 166 -17.17 -6.87 1.89
C MET A 166 -17.74 -5.46 2.13
N SER A 167 -19.06 -5.29 2.17
CA SER A 167 -19.69 -3.96 2.30
C SER A 167 -19.26 -3.20 3.57
N LEU A 168 -19.14 -3.90 4.70
CA LEU A 168 -18.70 -3.32 5.98
C LEU A 168 -17.24 -2.87 5.91
N PHE A 169 -16.40 -3.60 5.16
CA PHE A 169 -15.00 -3.27 4.97
C PHE A 169 -14.84 -1.97 4.17
N VAL A 170 -15.68 -1.78 3.13
CA VAL A 170 -15.68 -0.53 2.33
C VAL A 170 -15.92 0.69 3.21
N VAL A 171 -16.88 0.63 4.15
CA VAL A 171 -17.13 1.73 5.09
C VAL A 171 -15.89 2.04 5.94
N GLY A 172 -15.25 1.01 6.50
CA GLY A 172 -14.02 1.19 7.26
C GLY A 172 -12.86 1.73 6.43
N ASP A 173 -12.75 1.31 5.18
CA ASP A 173 -11.70 1.78 4.28
C ASP A 173 -11.94 3.22 3.81
N LEU A 174 -13.18 3.66 3.63
CA LEU A 174 -13.51 5.07 3.40
C LEU A 174 -13.12 5.95 4.60
N ILE A 175 -13.29 5.47 5.83
CA ILE A 175 -12.78 6.17 7.03
C ILE A 175 -11.25 6.27 6.98
N LYS A 176 -10.54 5.21 6.61
CA LYS A 176 -9.08 5.22 6.45
C LYS A 176 -8.64 6.22 5.38
N ILE A 177 -9.37 6.34 4.27
CA ILE A 177 -9.13 7.38 3.26
C ILE A 177 -9.25 8.77 3.89
N GLY A 178 -10.33 9.06 4.60
CA GLY A 178 -10.51 10.34 5.27
C GLY A 178 -9.37 10.67 6.24
N LEU A 179 -8.94 9.69 7.05
CA LEU A 179 -7.82 9.84 7.96
C LEU A 179 -6.49 10.08 7.20
N THR A 180 -6.25 9.36 6.11
CA THR A 180 -5.04 9.54 5.29
C THR A 180 -5.00 10.95 4.67
N VAL A 181 -6.13 11.43 4.12
CA VAL A 181 -6.24 12.79 3.59
C VAL A 181 -5.98 13.82 4.70
N GLY A 182 -6.54 13.62 5.89
CA GLY A 182 -6.32 14.48 7.05
C GLY A 182 -4.85 14.56 7.48
N VAL A 183 -4.16 13.41 7.50
CA VAL A 183 -2.72 13.34 7.83
C VAL A 183 -1.88 14.08 6.78
N VAL A 184 -2.16 13.89 5.50
CA VAL A 184 -1.45 14.58 4.42
C VAL A 184 -1.69 16.10 4.47
N ALA A 185 -2.94 16.53 4.64
CA ALA A 185 -3.28 17.94 4.72
C ALA A 185 -2.64 18.62 5.95
N GLY A 186 -2.75 18.01 7.13
CA GLY A 186 -2.13 18.53 8.36
C GLY A 186 -0.61 18.55 8.29
N GLY A 187 0.01 17.56 7.66
CA GLY A 187 1.45 17.56 7.40
C GLY A 187 1.89 18.72 6.50
N ASN A 188 1.08 19.07 5.50
CA ASN A 188 1.35 20.19 4.61
C ASN A 188 1.30 21.53 5.33
N GLU A 189 0.32 21.74 6.22
CA GLU A 189 0.22 22.96 7.05
C GLU A 189 1.42 23.10 7.98
N LEU A 190 1.79 22.03 8.71
CA LEU A 190 2.95 22.05 9.60
C LEU A 190 4.25 22.38 8.87
N LEU A 191 4.46 21.82 7.67
CA LEU A 191 5.67 22.08 6.88
C LEU A 191 5.67 23.46 6.21
N ALA A 192 4.51 24.07 5.97
CA ALA A 192 4.42 25.43 5.45
C ALA A 192 4.86 26.46 6.50
N ASP A 193 4.58 26.22 7.79
CA ASP A 193 4.99 27.09 8.90
C ASP A 193 6.51 27.08 9.19
N TRP A 194 7.24 26.08 8.64
CA TRP A 194 8.69 25.93 8.80
C TRP A 194 9.51 26.46 7.61
N ARG A 195 8.87 26.98 6.55
CA ARG A 195 9.51 27.60 5.37
C ARG A 195 9.51 29.11 5.46
#